data_0688dc7613612b19f0674192b991cc5e
#
_entry.id   0688dc7613612b19f0674192b991cc5e
#
_cell.length_a   1.000
_cell.length_b   1.000
_cell.length_c   1.000
_cell.angle_alpha   90.00
_cell.angle_beta   90.00
_cell.angle_gamma   90.00
#
_symmetry.space_group_name_H-M   'P 1'
#
loop_
_entity.id
_entity.type
_entity.pdbx_description
1 polymer ?
#
loop_
_entity_poly.entity_id
_entity_poly.type
_entity_poly.pdbx_seq_one_letter_code
_entity_poly.pdbx_strand_id
1 'polypeptide(L)' 'MEPRFLLMADVAEQLNVSASQVYHMVRSGELPAIKIGGRGQWRIERSKLEEYIERKYAETAEWVRTNPLVEKDDPDLS' A
#
# COMPACT_ATOMS: atom_id res chain seq x y z
N MET A 1 -15.69 -16.14 0.84
CA MET A 1 -16.01 -14.71 0.79
C MET A 1 -14.88 -13.88 1.40
N GLU A 2 -14.46 -12.88 0.70
CA GLU A 2 -13.35 -12.07 1.17
C GLU A 2 -13.82 -11.04 2.19
N PRO A 3 -13.07 -10.81 3.26
CA PRO A 3 -13.47 -9.83 4.26
C PRO A 3 -13.43 -8.42 3.68
N ARG A 4 -14.32 -7.58 4.16
CA ARG A 4 -14.36 -6.19 3.75
C ARG A 4 -13.21 -5.40 4.35
N PHE A 5 -12.79 -5.76 5.56
CA PHE A 5 -11.71 -5.09 6.26
C PHE A 5 -10.54 -6.02 6.46
N LEU A 6 -9.35 -5.47 6.32
CA LEU A 6 -8.11 -6.21 6.38
C LEU A 6 -7.28 -5.73 7.57
N LEU A 7 -6.46 -6.63 8.08
CA LEU A 7 -5.45 -6.28 9.08
C LEU A 7 -4.25 -5.67 8.37
N MET A 8 -3.44 -4.93 9.10
CA MET A 8 -2.20 -4.42 8.53
C MET A 8 -1.31 -5.55 8.02
N ALA A 9 -1.29 -6.67 8.75
CA ALA A 9 -0.51 -7.82 8.32
C ALA A 9 -1.02 -8.38 6.99
N ASP A 10 -2.33 -8.35 6.78
CA ASP A 10 -2.90 -8.82 5.52
C ASP A 10 -2.46 -7.95 4.36
N VAL A 11 -2.47 -6.63 4.58
CA VAL A 11 -2.06 -5.67 3.56
C VAL A 11 -0.57 -5.85 3.25
N ALA A 12 0.23 -6.01 4.30
CA ALA A 12 1.68 -6.21 4.14
C ALA A 12 1.94 -7.45 3.29
N GLU A 13 1.20 -8.51 3.52
CA GLU A 13 1.35 -9.73 2.75
C GLU A 13 0.94 -9.52 1.30
N GLN A 14 -0.19 -8.86 1.08
CA GLN A 14 -0.68 -8.64 -0.29
C GLN A 14 0.23 -7.73 -1.10
N LEU A 15 0.80 -6.72 -0.45
CA LEU A 15 1.72 -5.80 -1.13
C LEU A 15 3.16 -6.28 -1.10
N ASN A 16 3.42 -7.36 -0.35
CA ASN A 16 4.76 -7.91 -0.19
C ASN A 16 5.74 -6.88 0.37
N VAL A 17 5.30 -6.20 1.42
CA VAL A 17 6.14 -5.24 2.14
C VAL A 17 6.05 -5.55 3.62
N SER A 18 6.84 -4.86 4.43
CA SER A 18 6.81 -5.08 5.87
C SER A 18 5.57 -4.46 6.51
N ALA A 19 5.16 -5.00 7.66
CA ALA A 19 4.06 -4.43 8.42
C ALA A 19 4.40 -3.01 8.87
N SER A 20 5.67 -2.78 9.17
CA SER A 20 6.15 -1.46 9.55
C SER A 20 5.92 -0.44 8.44
N GLN A 21 6.14 -0.85 7.20
CA GLN A 21 5.92 0.02 6.06
C GLN A 21 4.43 0.32 5.88
N VAL A 22 3.57 -0.68 6.08
CA VAL A 22 2.13 -0.46 6.00
C VAL A 22 1.69 0.53 7.07
N TYR A 23 2.22 0.37 8.29
CA TYR A 23 1.90 1.29 9.36
C TYR A 23 2.30 2.73 8.99
N HIS A 24 3.46 2.87 8.39
CA HIS A 24 3.93 4.18 7.93
C HIS A 24 2.98 4.78 6.87
N MET A 25 2.53 3.95 5.94
CA MET A 25 1.59 4.40 4.91
C MET A 25 0.26 4.84 5.51
N VAL A 26 -0.20 4.13 6.53
CA VAL A 26 -1.43 4.48 7.22
C VAL A 26 -1.26 5.78 8.01
N ARG A 27 -0.15 5.92 8.72
CA ARG A 27 0.09 7.09 9.53
C ARG A 27 0.32 8.36 8.70
N SER A 28 0.86 8.21 7.53
CA SER A 28 1.07 9.35 6.62
C SER A 28 -0.19 9.74 5.87
N GLY A 29 -1.23 8.91 5.95
CA GLY A 29 -2.48 9.17 5.24
C GLY A 29 -2.46 8.68 3.81
N GLU A 30 -1.35 8.10 3.36
CA GLU A 30 -1.26 7.60 2.00
C GLU A 30 -2.23 6.45 1.76
N LEU A 31 -2.39 5.58 2.76
CA LEU A 31 -3.35 4.49 2.71
C LEU A 31 -4.41 4.73 3.78
N PRO A 32 -5.63 5.11 3.38
CA PRO A 32 -6.69 5.37 4.35
C PRO A 32 -7.04 4.12 5.17
N ALA A 33 -7.18 4.31 6.47
CA ALA A 33 -7.50 3.23 7.37
C ALA A 33 -8.32 3.80 8.52
N ILE A 34 -8.95 2.92 9.29
CA ILE A 34 -9.75 3.34 10.44
C ILE A 34 -9.30 2.59 11.68
N LYS A 35 -9.56 3.19 12.82
CA LYS A 35 -9.34 2.55 14.10
C LYS A 35 -10.67 2.05 14.64
N ILE A 36 -10.69 0.81 15.09
CA ILE A 36 -11.90 0.19 15.60
C ILE A 36 -11.64 -0.32 17.00
N GLY A 37 -12.63 -0.15 17.87
CA GLY A 37 -12.60 -0.70 19.21
C GLY A 37 -11.86 0.18 20.21
N GLY A 38 -11.96 -0.20 21.47
CA GLY A 38 -11.38 0.59 22.56
C GLY A 38 -9.87 0.69 22.53
N ARG A 39 -9.22 -0.26 21.89
CA ARG A 39 -7.76 -0.27 21.80
C ARG A 39 -7.25 0.40 20.53
N GLY A 40 -8.17 0.89 19.70
CA GLY A 40 -7.79 1.57 18.47
C GLY A 40 -7.05 0.67 17.50
N GLN A 41 -7.60 -0.51 17.25
CA GLN A 41 -7.01 -1.43 16.29
C GLN A 41 -7.24 -0.93 14.87
N TRP A 42 -6.17 -0.95 14.08
CA TRP A 42 -6.25 -0.47 12.70
C TRP A 42 -6.88 -1.50 11.78
N ARG A 43 -7.73 -1.01 10.88
CA ARG A 43 -8.34 -1.85 9.84
C ARG A 43 -8.33 -1.08 8.54
N ILE A 44 -8.04 -1.78 7.46
CA ILE A 44 -7.98 -1.19 6.13
C ILE A 44 -9.12 -1.78 5.31
N GLU A 45 -10.00 -0.91 4.81
CA GLU A 45 -11.09 -1.37 3.98
C GLU A 45 -10.53 -1.85 2.64
N ARG A 46 -11.00 -3.01 2.18
CA ARG A 46 -10.50 -3.61 0.94
C ARG A 46 -10.58 -2.64 -0.22
N SER A 47 -11.69 -1.90 -0.34
CA SER A 47 -11.85 -0.95 -1.44
C SER A 47 -10.79 0.14 -1.39
N LYS A 48 -10.37 0.55 -0.20
CA LYS A 48 -9.33 1.57 -0.06
C LYS A 48 -7.97 1.03 -0.48
N LEU A 49 -7.70 -0.23 -0.21
CA LEU A 49 -6.47 -0.85 -0.68
C LEU A 49 -6.49 -0.95 -2.20
N GLU A 50 -7.64 -1.31 -2.79
CA GLU A 50 -7.75 -1.37 -4.25
C GLU A 50 -7.50 0.00 -4.87
N GLU A 51 -8.09 1.05 -4.30
CA GLU A 51 -7.88 2.41 -4.79
C GLU A 51 -6.43 2.83 -4.68
N TYR A 52 -5.77 2.45 -3.58
CA TYR A 52 -4.37 2.74 -3.38
C TYR A 52 -3.52 2.08 -4.48
N ILE A 53 -3.80 0.82 -4.77
CA ILE A 53 -3.07 0.08 -5.80
C ILE A 53 -3.27 0.73 -7.16
N GLU A 54 -4.51 1.09 -7.49
CA GLU A 54 -4.82 1.77 -8.76
C GLU A 54 -4.04 3.07 -8.88
N ARG A 55 -4.03 3.86 -7.80
CA ARG A 55 -3.32 5.13 -7.80
C ARG A 55 -1.82 4.94 -7.99
N LYS A 56 -1.26 3.89 -7.37
CA LYS A 56 0.16 3.61 -7.50
C LYS A 56 0.51 3.18 -8.92
N TYR A 57 -0.38 2.45 -9.58
CA TYR A 57 -0.16 2.12 -10.98
C TYR A 57 -0.11 3.37 -11.84
N ALA A 58 -1.04 4.29 -11.62
CA ALA A 58 -1.08 5.54 -12.39
C ALA A 58 0.16 6.39 -12.13
N GLU A 59 0.54 6.54 -10.87
CA GLU A 59 1.72 7.32 -10.50
C GLU A 59 2.99 6.72 -11.09
N THR A 60 3.09 5.39 -11.02
CA THR A 60 4.27 4.70 -11.52
C THR A 60 4.35 4.79 -13.04
N ALA A 61 3.21 4.69 -13.72
CA ALA A 61 3.19 4.83 -15.18
C ALA A 61 3.70 6.22 -15.58
N GLU A 62 3.28 7.25 -14.85
CA GLU A 62 3.75 8.60 -15.11
C GLU A 62 5.25 8.72 -14.84
N TRP A 63 5.71 8.16 -13.73
CA TRP A 63 7.12 8.18 -13.39
C TRP A 63 7.97 7.49 -14.45
N VAL A 64 7.52 6.32 -14.91
CA VAL A 64 8.23 5.57 -15.94
C VAL A 64 8.33 6.38 -17.24
N ARG A 65 7.24 7.07 -17.59
CA ARG A 65 7.20 7.86 -18.81
C ARG A 65 8.18 9.04 -18.77
N THR A 66 8.36 9.63 -17.59
CA THR A 66 9.18 10.82 -17.44
C THR A 66 10.62 10.52 -17.00
N ASN A 67 10.92 9.26 -16.69
CA ASN A 67 12.25 8.86 -16.24
C ASN A 67 12.76 7.76 -17.16
N PRO A 68 13.57 8.11 -18.18
CA PRO A 68 14.06 7.14 -19.15
C PRO A 68 14.84 6.03 -18.47
N LEU A 69 14.79 4.86 -19.06
CA LEU A 69 15.48 3.69 -18.52
C LEU A 69 16.97 3.96 -18.35
N VAL A 70 17.47 3.70 -17.15
CA VAL A 70 18.88 3.79 -16.84
C VAL A 70 19.26 2.46 -16.21
N GLU A 71 20.41 1.93 -16.57
CA GLU A 71 20.81 0.58 -16.24
C GLU A 71 20.77 0.25 -14.74
N LYS A 72 20.95 1.22 -13.88
CA LYS A 72 21.06 0.98 -12.44
C LYS A 72 19.87 1.49 -11.66
N ASP A 73 18.75 1.73 -12.31
CA ASP A 73 17.60 2.37 -11.66
C ASP A 73 16.81 1.49 -10.73
N ASP A 74 16.88 0.18 -10.90
CA ASP A 74 15.99 -0.68 -10.14
C ASP A 74 16.77 -1.57 -9.18
N PRO A 75 16.81 -1.18 -7.89
CA PRO A 75 17.52 -1.97 -6.88
C PRO A 75 16.84 -3.32 -6.59
N ASP A 76 15.57 -3.46 -6.98
CA ASP A 76 14.85 -4.70 -6.79
C ASP A 76 14.95 -5.64 -7.98
N LEU A 77 15.67 -5.24 -8.98
CA LEU A 77 15.85 -6.06 -10.16
C LEU A 77 16.72 -7.25 -9.80
N SER A 78 16.14 -8.42 -9.86
CA SER A 78 16.84 -9.64 -9.46
C SER A 78 16.40 -10.82 -10.31
#